data_a0cb3cd50cbc58527d81b0cc6f13036f
#
_entry.id   a0cb3cd50cbc58527d81b0cc6f13036f
#
_cell.length_a   1.000
_cell.length_b   1.000
_cell.length_c   1.000
_cell.angle_alpha   90.00
_cell.angle_beta   90.00
_cell.angle_gamma   90.00
#
_symmetry.space_group_name_H-M   'P 1'
#
loop_
_entity.id
_entity.type
_entity.pdbx_description
1 polymer ?
#
loop_
_entity_poly.entity_id
_entity_poly.type
_entity_poly.pdbx_seq_one_letter_code
_entity_poly.pdbx_strand_id
1 'polypeptide(L)'
;MDLSKYSIPLSELPEQTKKTLDKEIKISDFKGYESSNEIITSGMEDGIHISEDFSYLIKCTTQMRNVNSTMIDWWFTWHLPETQRYKLWHPEDHISAEIKQVLDKSKPYKKRYVGIDSYVEEYIGNKYSKLCISFKSPDRFGLTDLDSDVTTAICAEVKDLETNMTIAQLLHYVSDNAN
;
A
#
# COMPACT_ATOMS: atom_id res chain seq x y z
N MET A 1 15.83 -18.98 -2.18
CA MET A 1 15.85 -18.91 -3.67
C MET A 1 16.58 -17.65 -4.05
N ASP A 2 17.56 -17.70 -4.94
CA ASP A 2 18.23 -16.48 -5.43
C ASP A 2 17.33 -15.75 -6.42
N LEU A 3 16.89 -14.54 -6.05
CA LEU A 3 16.02 -13.68 -6.85
C LEU A 3 16.76 -12.46 -7.43
N SER A 4 18.08 -12.38 -7.25
CA SER A 4 18.90 -11.24 -7.71
C SER A 4 18.72 -10.90 -9.19
N LYS A 5 18.50 -11.92 -10.03
CA LYS A 5 18.24 -11.75 -11.48
C LYS A 5 16.93 -11.00 -11.81
N TYR A 6 16.03 -10.86 -10.85
CA TYR A 6 14.78 -10.11 -11.00
C TYR A 6 14.85 -8.74 -10.35
N SER A 7 15.94 -8.43 -9.64
CA SER A 7 16.16 -7.11 -9.07
C SER A 7 16.44 -6.13 -10.20
N ILE A 8 15.60 -5.12 -10.30
CA ILE A 8 15.73 -4.03 -11.26
C ILE A 8 16.10 -2.79 -10.47
N PRO A 9 17.11 -2.00 -10.88
CA PRO A 9 17.38 -0.71 -10.28
C PRO A 9 16.13 0.16 -10.26
N LEU A 10 15.95 0.96 -9.22
CA LEU A 10 14.84 1.88 -9.16
C LEU A 10 14.89 2.82 -10.38
N SER A 11 13.78 2.91 -11.07
CA SER A 11 13.62 3.91 -12.12
C SER A 11 13.41 5.28 -11.48
N GLU A 12 13.71 6.34 -12.21
CA GLU A 12 13.28 7.68 -11.80
C GLU A 12 11.76 7.71 -11.59
N LEU A 13 11.32 8.52 -10.65
CA LEU A 13 9.88 8.76 -10.44
C LEU A 13 9.26 9.26 -11.76
N PRO A 14 8.10 8.71 -12.14
CA PRO A 14 7.36 9.21 -13.29
C PRO A 14 7.12 10.73 -13.16
N GLU A 15 7.18 11.47 -14.27
CA GLU A 15 6.95 12.93 -14.26
C GLU A 15 5.60 13.32 -13.66
N GLN A 16 4.58 12.49 -13.83
CA GLN A 16 3.27 12.67 -13.19
C GLN A 16 3.40 12.65 -11.66
N THR A 17 4.14 11.71 -11.11
CA THR A 17 4.37 11.60 -9.66
C THR A 17 5.19 12.76 -9.13
N LYS A 18 6.28 13.16 -9.84
CA LYS A 18 7.08 14.35 -9.48
C LYS A 18 6.19 15.58 -9.41
N LYS A 19 5.39 15.84 -10.44
CA LYS A 19 4.44 16.97 -10.48
C LYS A 19 3.40 16.91 -9.36
N THR A 20 3.00 15.72 -8.95
CA THR A 20 2.05 15.53 -7.83
C THR A 20 2.69 15.93 -6.50
N LEU A 21 3.95 15.53 -6.28
CA LEU A 21 4.68 15.85 -5.04
C LEU A 21 5.11 17.33 -4.96
N ASP A 22 5.27 18.00 -6.11
CA ASP A 22 5.63 19.43 -6.17
C ASP A 22 4.42 20.37 -5.99
N LYS A 23 3.20 19.83 -5.91
CA LYS A 23 2.01 20.66 -5.66
C LYS A 23 1.99 21.21 -4.25
N GLU A 24 1.37 22.38 -4.10
CA GLU A 24 1.08 22.94 -2.78
C GLU A 24 0.20 21.97 -1.96
N ILE A 25 0.45 21.93 -0.66
CA ILE A 25 -0.37 21.15 0.28
C ILE A 25 -1.76 21.75 0.31
N LYS A 26 -2.76 20.92 0.08
CA LYS A 26 -4.18 21.33 0.07
C LYS A 26 -4.81 21.05 1.43
N ILE A 27 -5.59 22.01 1.91
CA ILE A 27 -6.49 21.76 3.04
C ILE A 27 -7.71 21.02 2.49
N SER A 28 -8.00 19.85 3.05
CA SER A 28 -9.10 18.99 2.60
C SER A 28 -9.78 18.33 3.78
N ASP A 29 -11.09 18.24 3.73
CA ASP A 29 -11.86 17.52 4.74
C ASP A 29 -11.81 16.01 4.42
N PHE A 30 -11.09 15.26 5.24
CA PHE A 30 -11.08 13.80 5.21
C PHE A 30 -10.90 13.25 6.64
N LYS A 31 -11.42 12.08 6.91
CA LYS A 31 -11.44 11.45 8.24
C LYS A 31 -10.81 10.07 8.23
N GLY A 32 -9.47 10.04 8.17
CA GLY A 32 -8.73 8.79 8.21
C GLY A 32 -9.23 7.76 7.18
N TYR A 33 -9.19 6.49 7.52
CA TYR A 33 -9.60 5.41 6.62
C TYR A 33 -11.13 5.32 6.41
N GLU A 34 -11.94 5.90 7.29
CA GLU A 34 -13.40 5.93 7.14
C GLU A 34 -13.82 6.73 5.90
N SER A 35 -12.97 7.65 5.45
CA SER A 35 -13.16 8.43 4.22
C SER A 35 -12.65 7.74 2.96
N SER A 36 -12.12 6.52 3.01
CA SER A 36 -11.44 5.90 1.86
C SER A 36 -12.33 5.77 0.63
N ASN A 37 -13.59 5.39 0.81
CA ASN A 37 -14.53 5.31 -0.31
C ASN A 37 -14.80 6.70 -0.92
N GLU A 38 -14.98 7.70 -0.09
CA GLU A 38 -15.20 9.08 -0.52
C GLU A 38 -13.96 9.62 -1.25
N ILE A 39 -12.75 9.39 -0.70
CA ILE A 39 -11.47 9.79 -1.32
C ILE A 39 -11.32 9.19 -2.72
N ILE A 40 -11.72 7.93 -2.92
CA ILE A 40 -11.65 7.25 -4.20
C ILE A 40 -12.70 7.80 -5.19
N THR A 41 -13.93 8.04 -4.73
CA THR A 41 -15.08 8.36 -5.58
C THR A 41 -15.30 9.85 -5.80
N SER A 42 -14.80 10.71 -4.91
CA SER A 42 -15.05 12.17 -4.96
C SER A 42 -14.33 12.91 -6.07
N GLY A 43 -13.40 12.26 -6.79
CA GLY A 43 -12.54 12.93 -7.75
C GLY A 43 -11.45 13.80 -7.09
N MET A 44 -11.14 13.56 -5.81
CA MET A 44 -10.03 14.24 -5.13
C MET A 44 -8.76 14.13 -5.95
N GLU A 45 -8.10 15.26 -6.19
CA GLU A 45 -6.89 15.31 -6.98
C GLU A 45 -5.72 14.60 -6.29
N ASP A 46 -4.78 14.10 -7.09
CA ASP A 46 -3.50 13.62 -6.58
C ASP A 46 -2.69 14.77 -5.96
N GLY A 47 -2.04 14.48 -4.84
CA GLY A 47 -1.27 15.48 -4.10
C GLY A 47 -1.13 15.11 -2.62
N ILE A 48 -0.64 16.09 -1.86
CA ILE A 48 -0.56 16.04 -0.41
C ILE A 48 -1.69 16.90 0.14
N HIS A 49 -2.49 16.31 1.01
CA HIS A 49 -3.61 16.98 1.67
C HIS A 49 -3.39 16.96 3.18
N ILE A 50 -3.86 18.00 3.86
CA ILE A 50 -3.89 18.11 5.31
C ILE A 50 -5.31 18.38 5.76
N SER A 51 -5.78 17.67 6.78
CA SER A 51 -7.08 17.91 7.41
C SER A 51 -6.98 18.88 8.58
N GLU A 52 -8.11 19.29 9.13
CA GLU A 52 -8.17 20.21 10.27
C GLU A 52 -7.54 19.62 11.55
N ASP A 53 -7.49 18.29 11.68
CA ASP A 53 -6.85 17.59 12.79
C ASP A 53 -5.35 17.34 12.58
N PHE A 54 -4.77 17.96 11.54
CA PHE A 54 -3.38 17.79 11.13
C PHE A 54 -2.99 16.38 10.64
N SER A 55 -3.96 15.55 10.27
CA SER A 55 -3.68 14.32 9.55
C SER A 55 -3.26 14.63 8.11
N TYR A 56 -2.33 13.83 7.57
CA TYR A 56 -1.87 13.95 6.19
C TYR A 56 -2.42 12.80 5.34
N LEU A 57 -2.83 13.13 4.14
CA LEU A 57 -3.15 12.19 3.08
C LEU A 57 -2.24 12.43 1.89
N ILE A 58 -1.56 11.40 1.45
CA ILE A 58 -0.81 11.40 0.19
C ILE A 58 -1.58 10.54 -0.80
N LYS A 59 -2.10 11.16 -1.85
CA LYS A 59 -2.82 10.47 -2.92
C LYS A 59 -2.00 10.53 -4.20
N CYS A 60 -1.78 9.37 -4.81
CA CYS A 60 -1.08 9.27 -6.08
C CYS A 60 -1.73 8.19 -6.94
N THR A 61 -2.10 8.55 -8.16
CA THR A 61 -2.66 7.64 -9.15
C THR A 61 -1.61 7.29 -10.19
N THR A 62 -1.42 6.01 -10.45
CA THR A 62 -0.43 5.51 -11.42
C THR A 62 -1.06 4.50 -12.36
N GLN A 63 -0.86 4.70 -13.66
CA GLN A 63 -1.25 3.70 -14.65
C GLN A 63 -0.19 2.61 -14.75
N MET A 64 -0.58 1.38 -14.44
CA MET A 64 0.28 0.20 -14.55
C MET A 64 -0.07 -0.61 -15.80
N ARG A 65 0.75 -0.52 -16.84
CA ARG A 65 0.52 -1.24 -18.09
C ARG A 65 0.70 -2.74 -17.89
N ASN A 66 -0.25 -3.53 -18.41
CA ASN A 66 -0.23 -5.01 -18.36
C ASN A 66 -0.26 -5.58 -16.93
N VAL A 67 -0.74 -4.82 -15.96
CA VAL A 67 -0.96 -5.26 -14.58
C VAL A 67 -2.45 -5.17 -14.28
N ASN A 68 -3.00 -6.22 -13.69
CA ASN A 68 -4.39 -6.26 -13.26
C ASN A 68 -4.52 -6.48 -11.75
N SER A 69 -5.73 -6.30 -11.23
CA SER A 69 -6.07 -6.44 -9.81
C SER A 69 -5.66 -7.80 -9.24
N THR A 70 -5.88 -8.88 -9.97
CA THR A 70 -5.50 -10.24 -9.54
C THR A 70 -3.98 -10.42 -9.42
N MET A 71 -3.19 -9.78 -10.29
CA MET A 71 -1.73 -9.81 -10.19
C MET A 71 -1.24 -9.10 -8.93
N ILE A 72 -1.89 -8.00 -8.55
CA ILE A 72 -1.57 -7.28 -7.31
C ILE A 72 -1.93 -8.12 -6.09
N ASP A 73 -3.09 -8.75 -6.05
CA ASP A 73 -3.49 -9.67 -4.97
C ASP A 73 -2.50 -10.84 -4.84
N TRP A 74 -2.11 -11.43 -5.99
CA TRP A 74 -1.08 -12.48 -6.00
C TRP A 74 0.25 -11.95 -5.44
N TRP A 75 0.69 -10.76 -5.83
CA TRP A 75 1.92 -10.15 -5.37
C TRP A 75 1.96 -10.01 -3.85
N PHE A 76 0.90 -9.48 -3.22
CA PHE A 76 0.81 -9.34 -1.78
C PHE A 76 0.81 -10.68 -1.04
N THR A 77 0.31 -11.75 -1.65
CA THR A 77 0.41 -13.09 -1.04
C THR A 77 1.78 -13.72 -1.25
N TRP A 78 2.48 -13.37 -2.33
CA TRP A 78 3.74 -14.00 -2.69
C TRP A 78 4.94 -13.35 -1.99
N HIS A 79 4.99 -12.02 -1.88
CA HIS A 79 6.16 -11.34 -1.32
C HIS A 79 6.19 -11.30 0.22
N LEU A 80 5.03 -11.24 0.89
CA LEU A 80 4.93 -11.06 2.33
C LEU A 80 5.77 -12.03 3.18
N PRO A 81 5.85 -13.34 2.89
CA PRO A 81 6.53 -14.27 3.77
C PRO A 81 8.06 -14.30 3.62
N GLU A 82 8.63 -13.52 2.72
CA GLU A 82 10.06 -13.72 2.39
C GLU A 82 10.78 -12.40 2.04
N THR A 83 11.79 -12.08 2.83
CA THR A 83 12.63 -10.88 2.66
C THR A 83 13.13 -10.67 1.23
N GLN A 84 13.61 -11.72 0.55
CA GLN A 84 14.15 -11.59 -0.81
C GLN A 84 13.09 -11.16 -1.82
N ARG A 85 11.84 -11.52 -1.59
CA ARG A 85 10.70 -11.12 -2.42
C ARG A 85 10.26 -9.68 -2.11
N TYR A 86 10.24 -9.33 -0.83
CA TYR A 86 9.93 -7.98 -0.37
C TYR A 86 10.90 -6.95 -0.96
N LYS A 87 12.20 -7.27 -0.98
CA LYS A 87 13.25 -6.43 -1.57
C LYS A 87 13.09 -6.19 -3.08
N LEU A 88 12.38 -7.04 -3.81
CA LEU A 88 12.11 -6.79 -5.23
C LEU A 88 11.17 -5.60 -5.47
N TRP A 89 10.33 -5.26 -4.50
CA TRP A 89 9.46 -4.10 -4.59
C TRP A 89 10.26 -2.80 -4.52
N HIS A 90 11.14 -2.67 -3.54
CA HIS A 90 11.99 -1.50 -3.36
C HIS A 90 13.38 -1.92 -2.85
N PRO A 91 14.32 -2.24 -3.77
CA PRO A 91 15.57 -2.89 -3.39
C PRO A 91 16.47 -2.05 -2.50
N GLU A 92 16.33 -0.72 -2.52
CA GLU A 92 17.17 0.21 -1.73
C GLU A 92 16.65 0.37 -0.30
N ASP A 93 15.34 0.57 -0.13
CA ASP A 93 14.77 0.90 1.19
C ASP A 93 14.24 -0.32 1.95
N HIS A 94 13.79 -1.38 1.26
CA HIS A 94 13.32 -2.58 1.92
C HIS A 94 14.47 -3.46 2.40
N ILE A 95 14.57 -3.68 3.71
CA ILE A 95 15.68 -4.41 4.34
C ILE A 95 15.28 -5.85 4.66
N SER A 96 14.17 -6.03 5.38
CA SER A 96 13.65 -7.34 5.75
C SER A 96 12.13 -7.35 5.85
N ALA A 97 11.55 -8.54 5.66
CA ALA A 97 10.15 -8.80 5.92
C ALA A 97 9.96 -10.23 6.42
N GLU A 98 9.09 -10.38 7.39
CA GLU A 98 8.64 -11.68 7.89
C GLU A 98 7.17 -11.64 8.29
N ILE A 99 6.51 -12.78 8.21
CA ILE A 99 5.18 -13.02 8.79
C ILE A 99 5.26 -14.18 9.76
N LYS A 100 4.49 -14.12 10.84
CA LYS A 100 4.42 -15.22 11.83
C LYS A 100 3.27 -16.17 11.52
N GLN A 101 2.26 -15.70 10.82
CA GLN A 101 1.11 -16.50 10.41
C GLN A 101 1.39 -17.26 9.12
N VAL A 102 0.71 -18.37 8.92
CA VAL A 102 0.73 -19.12 7.67
C VAL A 102 -0.37 -18.62 6.76
N LEU A 103 -0.03 -18.27 5.52
CA LEU A 103 -1.01 -17.90 4.51
C LEU A 103 -1.88 -19.10 4.14
N ASP A 104 -3.19 -18.94 4.26
CA ASP A 104 -4.16 -19.96 3.90
C ASP A 104 -4.31 -20.07 2.38
N LYS A 105 -3.64 -21.05 1.78
CA LYS A 105 -3.64 -21.27 0.33
C LYS A 105 -4.98 -21.72 -0.24
N SER A 106 -5.94 -22.12 0.60
CA SER A 106 -7.29 -22.48 0.16
C SER A 106 -8.15 -21.26 -0.20
N LYS A 107 -7.79 -20.08 0.34
CA LYS A 107 -8.48 -18.82 0.05
C LYS A 107 -8.05 -18.19 -1.28
N PRO A 108 -8.92 -17.41 -1.94
CA PRO A 108 -8.52 -16.55 -3.05
C PRO A 108 -7.40 -15.58 -2.64
N TYR A 109 -6.55 -15.17 -3.57
CA TYR A 109 -5.41 -14.28 -3.30
C TYR A 109 -5.79 -13.06 -2.46
N LYS A 110 -6.82 -12.32 -2.85
CA LYS A 110 -7.32 -11.11 -2.17
C LYS A 110 -7.74 -11.31 -0.70
N LYS A 111 -7.93 -12.56 -0.25
CA LYS A 111 -8.29 -12.88 1.14
C LYS A 111 -7.16 -13.51 1.94
N ARG A 112 -6.02 -13.86 1.30
CA ARG A 112 -4.92 -14.55 1.97
C ARG A 112 -4.12 -13.66 2.89
N TYR A 113 -3.93 -12.40 2.52
CA TYR A 113 -3.17 -11.43 3.31
C TYR A 113 -4.02 -10.72 4.37
N VAL A 114 -5.36 -10.75 4.28
CA VAL A 114 -6.24 -10.14 5.27
C VAL A 114 -6.07 -10.81 6.64
N GLY A 115 -5.80 -9.99 7.67
CA GLY A 115 -5.53 -10.45 9.03
C GLY A 115 -4.09 -10.92 9.26
N ILE A 116 -3.19 -10.71 8.29
CA ILE A 116 -1.76 -10.99 8.42
C ILE A 116 -1.03 -9.75 8.94
N ASP A 117 -0.12 -9.98 9.87
CA ASP A 117 0.84 -8.98 10.33
C ASP A 117 2.20 -9.24 9.68
N SER A 118 2.66 -8.29 8.87
CA SER A 118 3.99 -8.30 8.28
C SER A 118 4.92 -7.42 9.10
N TYR A 119 5.96 -8.00 9.63
CA TYR A 119 7.02 -7.30 10.36
C TYR A 119 8.12 -6.94 9.37
N VAL A 120 8.36 -5.65 9.20
CA VAL A 120 9.30 -5.16 8.19
C VAL A 120 10.35 -4.24 8.82
N GLU A 121 11.52 -4.25 8.23
CA GLU A 121 12.55 -3.25 8.44
C GLU A 121 12.77 -2.53 7.12
N GLU A 122 12.71 -1.20 7.15
CA GLU A 122 12.84 -0.38 5.94
C GLU A 122 13.32 1.03 6.28
N TYR A 123 13.77 1.75 5.27
CA TYR A 123 13.99 3.18 5.37
C TYR A 123 12.75 3.94 4.92
N ILE A 124 12.30 4.89 5.75
CA ILE A 124 11.30 5.89 5.37
C ILE A 124 12.06 7.21 5.24
N GLY A 125 12.35 7.59 4.00
CA GLY A 125 13.32 8.63 3.71
C GLY A 125 14.71 8.23 4.24
N ASN A 126 15.28 9.01 5.14
CA ASN A 126 16.60 8.71 5.73
C ASN A 126 16.52 8.01 7.09
N LYS A 127 15.31 7.65 7.55
CA LYS A 127 15.12 7.04 8.87
C LYS A 127 14.90 5.54 8.74
N TYR A 128 15.80 4.76 9.34
CA TYR A 128 15.58 3.33 9.56
C TYR A 128 14.40 3.11 10.51
N SER A 129 13.49 2.24 10.13
CA SER A 129 12.24 2.00 10.84
C SER A 129 11.94 0.50 10.96
N LYS A 130 11.41 0.11 12.11
CA LYS A 130 10.87 -1.24 12.36
C LYS A 130 9.37 -1.13 12.49
N LEU A 131 8.65 -1.76 11.58
CA LEU A 131 7.21 -1.58 11.46
C LEU A 131 6.48 -2.91 11.52
N CYS A 132 5.23 -2.84 11.95
CA CYS A 132 4.25 -3.90 11.75
C CYS A 132 3.17 -3.38 10.80
N ILE A 133 3.06 -3.97 9.63
CA ILE A 133 2.02 -3.69 8.64
C ILE A 133 0.92 -4.72 8.83
N SER A 134 -0.18 -4.31 9.45
CA SER A 134 -1.34 -5.16 9.75
C SER A 134 -2.37 -5.06 8.64
N PHE A 135 -2.49 -6.08 7.81
CA PHE A 135 -3.44 -6.08 6.70
C PHE A 135 -4.87 -6.25 7.18
N LYS A 136 -5.74 -5.37 6.73
CA LYS A 136 -7.15 -5.30 7.12
C LYS A 136 -8.07 -5.66 5.97
N SER A 137 -9.28 -6.05 6.30
CA SER A 137 -10.35 -6.20 5.30
C SER A 137 -10.78 -4.84 4.75
N PRO A 138 -11.09 -4.72 3.45
CA PRO A 138 -11.51 -3.46 2.83
C PRO A 138 -12.75 -2.81 3.48
N ASP A 139 -13.67 -3.59 4.03
CA ASP A 139 -14.85 -3.09 4.76
C ASP A 139 -14.46 -2.23 5.98
N ARG A 140 -13.32 -2.51 6.63
CA ARG A 140 -12.78 -1.68 7.70
C ARG A 140 -12.38 -0.28 7.22
N PHE A 141 -12.17 -0.12 5.92
CA PHE A 141 -11.84 1.13 5.24
C PHE A 141 -13.08 1.74 4.52
N GLY A 142 -14.28 1.28 4.86
CA GLY A 142 -15.52 1.76 4.22
C GLY A 142 -15.72 1.31 2.78
N LEU A 143 -14.94 0.33 2.32
CA LEU A 143 -14.98 -0.17 0.95
C LEU A 143 -15.83 -1.45 0.88
N THR A 144 -17.15 -1.31 0.76
CA THR A 144 -18.10 -2.43 0.82
C THR A 144 -18.49 -2.99 -0.53
N ASP A 145 -18.44 -2.17 -1.61
CA ASP A 145 -18.97 -2.49 -2.93
C ASP A 145 -17.87 -2.61 -3.98
N LEU A 146 -16.80 -3.33 -3.64
CA LEU A 146 -15.75 -3.63 -4.61
C LEU A 146 -16.25 -4.66 -5.63
N ASP A 147 -16.28 -4.28 -6.91
CA ASP A 147 -16.43 -5.25 -7.99
C ASP A 147 -15.26 -6.21 -7.97
N SER A 148 -15.52 -7.41 -7.49
CA SER A 148 -14.48 -8.37 -7.12
C SER A 148 -13.69 -8.94 -8.31
N ASP A 149 -14.17 -8.73 -9.52
CA ASP A 149 -13.56 -9.31 -10.72
C ASP A 149 -12.60 -8.33 -11.40
N VAL A 150 -12.80 -7.03 -11.17
CA VAL A 150 -12.03 -5.96 -11.83
C VAL A 150 -11.40 -4.96 -10.86
N THR A 151 -11.62 -5.13 -9.55
CA THR A 151 -11.05 -4.25 -8.53
C THR A 151 -10.51 -5.00 -7.34
N THR A 152 -9.46 -4.46 -6.74
CA THR A 152 -8.96 -4.89 -5.43
C THR A 152 -8.54 -3.70 -4.59
N ALA A 153 -8.58 -3.87 -3.27
CA ALA A 153 -8.10 -2.90 -2.30
C ALA A 153 -7.24 -3.60 -1.26
N ILE A 154 -5.97 -3.24 -1.20
CA ILE A 154 -5.04 -3.70 -0.18
C ILE A 154 -5.02 -2.63 0.90
N CYS A 155 -5.58 -2.96 2.06
CA CYS A 155 -5.75 -2.05 3.19
C CYS A 155 -4.86 -2.51 4.35
N ALA A 156 -4.14 -1.58 4.98
CA ALA A 156 -3.32 -1.90 6.14
C ALA A 156 -3.19 -0.72 7.10
N GLU A 157 -2.95 -1.04 8.36
CA GLU A 157 -2.47 -0.12 9.38
C GLU A 157 -0.98 -0.35 9.60
N VAL A 158 -0.22 0.73 9.71
CA VAL A 158 1.22 0.68 9.97
C VAL A 158 1.50 1.12 11.38
N LYS A 159 2.15 0.27 12.14
CA LYS A 159 2.55 0.49 13.50
C LYS A 159 4.07 0.57 13.61
N ASP A 160 4.56 1.62 14.24
CA ASP A 160 5.96 1.72 14.63
C ASP A 160 6.20 0.83 15.85
N LEU A 161 7.17 -0.09 15.75
CA LEU A 161 7.44 -1.08 16.80
C LEU A 161 8.26 -0.51 17.96
N GLU A 162 8.93 0.61 17.79
CA GLU A 162 9.67 1.27 18.87
C GLU A 162 8.74 2.06 19.78
N THR A 163 7.82 2.82 19.19
CA THR A 163 6.86 3.66 19.92
C THR A 163 5.57 2.92 20.26
N ASN A 164 5.30 1.81 19.58
CA ASN A 164 4.05 1.05 19.65
C ASN A 164 2.81 1.84 19.19
N MET A 165 3.00 2.90 18.41
CA MET A 165 1.93 3.75 17.89
C MET A 165 1.57 3.39 16.46
N THR A 166 0.30 3.47 16.09
CA THR A 166 -0.12 3.47 14.69
C THR A 166 0.25 4.81 14.08
N ILE A 167 1.09 4.78 13.05
CA ILE A 167 1.67 5.97 12.43
C ILE A 167 1.11 6.27 11.04
N ALA A 168 0.53 5.26 10.38
CA ALA A 168 -0.03 5.43 9.05
C ALA A 168 -1.11 4.39 8.75
N GLN A 169 -1.87 4.68 7.71
CA GLN A 169 -2.81 3.79 7.06
C GLN A 169 -2.45 3.73 5.58
N LEU A 170 -2.48 2.54 5.01
CA LEU A 170 -2.15 2.29 3.61
C LEU A 170 -3.38 1.78 2.88
N LEU A 171 -3.60 2.31 1.69
CA LEU A 171 -4.62 1.85 0.76
C LEU A 171 -4.05 1.82 -0.66
N HIS A 172 -3.94 0.63 -1.24
CA HIS A 172 -3.71 0.47 -2.66
C HIS A 172 -5.03 0.04 -3.30
N TYR A 173 -5.72 0.98 -3.92
CA TYR A 173 -6.93 0.70 -4.70
C TYR A 173 -6.54 0.48 -6.16
N VAL A 174 -6.86 -0.68 -6.70
CA VAL A 174 -6.50 -1.06 -8.08
C VAL A 174 -7.78 -1.40 -8.84
N SER A 175 -7.94 -0.78 -10.00
CA SER A 175 -9.07 -1.02 -10.90
C SER A 175 -8.55 -1.35 -12.31
N ASP A 176 -9.04 -2.45 -12.86
CA ASP A 176 -8.72 -2.88 -14.23
C ASP A 176 -9.45 -2.03 -15.29
N ASN A 177 -10.47 -1.27 -14.86
CA ASN A 177 -11.30 -0.44 -15.73
C ASN A 177 -10.86 1.04 -15.75
N ALA A 178 -9.74 1.40 -15.15
CA ALA A 178 -9.22 2.75 -15.22
C ALA A 178 -8.70 3.03 -16.64
N ASN A 179 -9.51 3.74 -17.44
CA ASN A 179 -9.11 4.29 -18.74
C ASN A 179 -8.23 5.53 -18.59
#